data_798d14e6c07b452e1b9accfd76a614a5
#
_entry.id   798d14e6c07b452e1b9accfd76a614a5
#
_cell.length_a   1.000
_cell.length_b   1.000
_cell.length_c   1.000
_cell.angle_alpha   90.00
_cell.angle_beta   90.00
_cell.angle_gamma   90.00
#
_symmetry.space_group_name_H-M   'P 1'
#
loop_
_entity.id
_entity.type
_entity.pdbx_description
1 polymer ?
#
loop_
_entity_poly.entity_id
_entity_poly.type
_entity_poly.pdbx_seq_one_letter_code
_entity_poly.pdbx_strand_id
1 'polypeptide(L)'
;MKKLNLILMALCLNVLVVPAQQVSSVDNNFRLNIHVSEGVDDSGYLIHVFNHVDKPLDRLANLPVEERECSFTTYLDDVYLADVIATSPADSAWTHIRFPFVPGETAELKVMNGSSCLSGTGFYKQWMRADALVENVRNNHTEEVTNFMLTNYLKEHGSEEGCAMYYLQNNILPLKTMRELIPSTVWDGRFKKIISMFYVPDDEDIFGKLPGFEKHEDGSITINGKPVKKIVIDGKVIHEE
;
A
#
# COMPACT_ATOMS: atom_id res chain seq x y z
N MET A 1 -16.60 71.23 -10.78
CA MET A 1 -15.62 70.25 -10.34
C MET A 1 -16.13 69.17 -9.37
N LYS A 2 -17.35 69.27 -8.80
CA LYS A 2 -17.90 68.25 -7.87
C LYS A 2 -18.61 67.03 -8.57
N LYS A 3 -18.95 67.13 -9.85
CA LYS A 3 -19.64 66.04 -10.60
C LYS A 3 -18.66 65.05 -11.24
N LEU A 4 -17.40 65.40 -11.44
CA LEU A 4 -16.38 64.51 -12.04
C LEU A 4 -15.85 63.48 -11.06
N ASN A 5 -15.82 63.82 -9.76
CA ASN A 5 -15.37 62.87 -8.74
C ASN A 5 -16.36 61.75 -8.41
N LEU A 6 -17.66 61.96 -8.72
CA LEU A 6 -18.67 60.95 -8.45
C LEU A 6 -18.71 59.84 -9.51
N ILE A 7 -18.30 60.18 -10.75
CA ILE A 7 -18.22 59.23 -11.86
C ILE A 7 -16.97 58.33 -11.71
N LEU A 8 -15.88 58.90 -11.21
CA LEU A 8 -14.63 58.14 -10.96
C LEU A 8 -14.76 57.16 -9.80
N MET A 9 -15.60 57.48 -8.79
CA MET A 9 -15.88 56.61 -7.65
C MET A 9 -16.83 55.48 -8.01
N ALA A 10 -17.73 55.63 -9.00
CA ALA A 10 -18.63 54.62 -9.51
C ALA A 10 -17.92 53.58 -10.43
N LEU A 11 -16.78 54.00 -11.06
CA LEU A 11 -16.01 53.09 -11.90
C LEU A 11 -15.05 52.18 -11.12
N CYS A 12 -14.69 52.56 -9.88
CA CYS A 12 -13.83 51.75 -9.04
C CYS A 12 -14.59 50.64 -8.26
N LEU A 13 -15.91 50.63 -8.26
CA LEU A 13 -16.74 49.64 -7.57
C LEU A 13 -17.19 48.48 -8.45
N ASN A 14 -16.85 48.49 -9.74
CA ASN A 14 -16.94 47.33 -10.59
C ASN A 14 -15.66 46.49 -10.57
N VAL A 15 -15.03 46.34 -9.40
CA VAL A 15 -14.06 45.28 -9.17
C VAL A 15 -14.78 43.96 -9.26
N LEU A 16 -14.67 43.35 -10.43
CA LEU A 16 -14.68 41.92 -10.69
C LEU A 16 -14.97 41.08 -9.42
N VAL A 17 -16.23 40.86 -9.16
CA VAL A 17 -16.65 39.60 -8.50
C VAL A 17 -16.38 38.52 -9.54
N VAL A 18 -15.11 38.10 -9.64
CA VAL A 18 -14.80 36.82 -10.20
C VAL A 18 -15.59 35.86 -9.30
N PRO A 19 -16.60 35.14 -9.82
CA PRO A 19 -17.18 34.11 -9.03
C PRO A 19 -16.01 33.22 -8.62
N ALA A 20 -15.74 33.14 -7.32
CA ALA A 20 -14.87 32.12 -6.81
C ALA A 20 -15.40 30.85 -7.46
N GLN A 21 -14.64 30.32 -8.42
CA GLN A 21 -14.91 28.97 -8.88
C GLN A 21 -15.00 28.18 -7.58
N GLN A 22 -16.20 27.70 -7.27
CA GLN A 22 -16.36 26.64 -6.33
C GLN A 22 -15.50 25.52 -6.92
N VAL A 23 -14.26 25.44 -6.45
CA VAL A 23 -13.51 24.19 -6.50
C VAL A 23 -14.44 23.27 -5.76
N SER A 24 -15.14 22.42 -6.51
CA SER A 24 -15.93 21.35 -5.95
C SER A 24 -14.96 20.65 -5.01
N SER A 25 -15.19 20.77 -3.72
CA SER A 25 -14.43 20.02 -2.73
C SER A 25 -14.67 18.56 -3.11
N VAL A 26 -13.66 17.97 -3.73
CA VAL A 26 -13.69 16.53 -3.96
C VAL A 26 -13.70 15.96 -2.56
N ASP A 27 -14.85 15.38 -2.16
CA ASP A 27 -14.99 14.84 -0.81
C ASP A 27 -13.94 13.73 -0.64
N ASN A 28 -13.14 13.84 0.40
CA ASN A 28 -12.18 12.81 0.75
C ASN A 28 -12.92 11.48 0.92
N ASN A 29 -12.43 10.45 0.24
CA ASN A 29 -13.04 9.12 0.25
C ASN A 29 -12.15 8.06 0.94
N PHE A 30 -11.05 8.47 1.54
CA PHE A 30 -10.17 7.61 2.33
C PHE A 30 -9.75 8.31 3.61
N ARG A 31 -9.69 7.56 4.70
CA ARG A 31 -9.19 8.00 5.99
C ARG A 31 -8.21 6.99 6.57
N LEU A 32 -7.10 7.49 7.12
CA LEU A 32 -6.17 6.74 7.95
C LEU A 32 -6.15 7.38 9.34
N ASN A 33 -6.54 6.64 10.36
CA ASN A 33 -6.38 7.01 11.76
C ASN A 33 -5.20 6.23 12.34
N ILE A 34 -4.35 6.89 13.09
CA ILE A 34 -3.16 6.29 13.69
C ILE A 34 -3.19 6.54 15.18
N HIS A 35 -3.00 5.47 15.94
CA HIS A 35 -2.93 5.50 17.38
C HIS A 35 -1.60 4.90 17.85
N VAL A 36 -0.87 5.65 18.68
CA VAL A 36 0.38 5.21 19.30
C VAL A 36 0.07 4.66 20.69
N SER A 37 0.40 3.39 20.92
CA SER A 37 0.08 2.68 22.16
C SER A 37 0.80 3.28 23.38
N GLU A 38 0.19 3.07 24.55
CA GLU A 38 0.86 3.31 25.82
C GLU A 38 2.17 2.51 25.91
N GLY A 39 3.22 3.14 26.45
CA GLY A 39 4.55 2.55 26.54
C GLY A 39 5.46 2.83 25.35
N VAL A 40 4.94 3.45 24.28
CA VAL A 40 5.75 4.08 23.24
C VAL A 40 5.92 5.55 23.58
N ASP A 41 7.16 6.05 23.58
CA ASP A 41 7.41 7.49 23.74
C ASP A 41 6.93 8.21 22.46
N ASP A 42 5.86 8.99 22.60
CA ASP A 42 5.25 9.73 21.48
C ASP A 42 5.81 11.16 21.33
N SER A 43 6.76 11.56 22.16
CA SER A 43 7.38 12.89 22.09
C SER A 43 8.12 13.08 20.77
N GLY A 44 7.63 14.01 19.95
CA GLY A 44 8.19 14.29 18.63
C GLY A 44 8.01 13.16 17.62
N TYR A 45 7.07 12.27 17.83
CA TYR A 45 6.73 11.20 16.90
C TYR A 45 6.16 11.78 15.60
N LEU A 46 6.69 11.33 14.47
CA LEU A 46 6.25 11.74 13.14
C LEU A 46 5.81 10.51 12.34
N ILE A 47 4.67 10.64 11.72
CA ILE A 47 4.18 9.64 10.77
C ILE A 47 4.40 10.18 9.35
N HIS A 48 5.14 9.42 8.57
CA HIS A 48 5.39 9.70 7.17
C HIS A 48 4.55 8.74 6.32
N VAL A 49 3.80 9.30 5.38
CA VAL A 49 3.00 8.54 4.42
C VAL A 49 3.58 8.74 3.03
N PHE A 50 3.88 7.65 2.34
CA PHE A 50 4.47 7.67 1.00
C PHE A 50 3.63 6.87 0.02
N ASN A 51 3.55 7.33 -1.24
CA ASN A 51 3.04 6.54 -2.34
C ASN A 51 4.15 5.59 -2.83
N HIS A 52 3.85 4.29 -2.87
CA HIS A 52 4.83 3.28 -3.30
C HIS A 52 4.81 3.01 -4.80
N VAL A 53 3.69 3.27 -5.48
CA VAL A 53 3.43 2.77 -6.84
C VAL A 53 3.91 3.71 -7.93
N ASP A 54 3.44 4.94 -7.92
CA ASP A 54 3.63 5.83 -9.06
C ASP A 54 4.88 6.70 -8.95
N LYS A 55 5.24 7.02 -7.73
CA LYS A 55 6.44 7.80 -7.41
C LYS A 55 7.00 7.31 -6.09
N PRO A 56 7.84 6.28 -6.10
CA PRO A 56 8.53 5.83 -4.89
C PRO A 56 9.19 7.04 -4.23
N LEU A 57 8.90 7.25 -2.96
CA LEU A 57 9.34 8.41 -2.17
C LEU A 57 8.52 9.69 -2.35
N ASP A 58 7.43 9.70 -3.10
CA ASP A 58 6.52 10.84 -3.07
C ASP A 58 5.80 10.86 -1.73
N ARG A 59 6.18 11.85 -0.90
CA ARG A 59 5.62 11.99 0.44
C ARG A 59 4.22 12.58 0.33
N LEU A 60 3.22 11.80 0.73
CA LEU A 60 1.83 12.22 0.76
C LEU A 60 1.53 13.09 1.98
N ALA A 61 2.11 12.74 3.14
CA ALA A 61 1.91 13.49 4.37
C ALA A 61 3.06 13.33 5.37
N ASN A 62 3.19 14.35 6.24
CA ASN A 62 3.94 14.32 7.47
C ASN A 62 2.98 14.71 8.58
N LEU A 63 2.72 13.80 9.48
CA LEU A 63 1.72 13.97 10.52
C LEU A 63 2.42 13.97 11.88
N PRO A 64 2.41 15.10 12.61
CA PRO A 64 2.78 15.09 14.01
C PRO A 64 1.76 14.28 14.80
N VAL A 65 2.23 13.52 15.77
CA VAL A 65 1.37 12.81 16.70
C VAL A 65 1.10 13.73 17.89
N GLU A 66 -0.17 13.99 18.15
CA GLU A 66 -0.64 14.77 19.29
C GLU A 66 -1.54 13.89 20.16
N GLU A 67 -1.31 13.85 21.47
CA GLU A 67 -2.09 13.01 22.39
C GLU A 67 -2.21 11.53 21.91
N ARG A 68 -1.12 10.98 21.36
CA ARG A 68 -1.01 9.62 20.81
C ARG A 68 -1.85 9.35 19.58
N GLU A 69 -2.38 10.36 18.93
CA GLU A 69 -3.24 10.20 17.76
C GLU A 69 -2.81 11.13 16.62
N CYS A 70 -3.04 10.69 15.41
CA CYS A 70 -3.06 11.54 14.24
C CYS A 70 -3.97 10.95 13.17
N SER A 71 -4.42 11.77 12.25
CA SER A 71 -5.24 11.30 11.14
C SER A 71 -4.84 11.93 9.82
N PHE A 72 -5.06 11.19 8.75
CA PHE A 72 -4.85 11.61 7.38
C PHE A 72 -6.09 11.30 6.56
N THR A 73 -6.56 12.26 5.78
CA THR A 73 -7.68 12.08 4.87
C THR A 73 -7.28 12.55 3.47
N THR A 74 -7.70 11.82 2.45
CA THR A 74 -7.41 12.17 1.07
C THR A 74 -8.49 11.65 0.13
N TYR A 75 -8.52 12.19 -1.06
CA TYR A 75 -9.27 11.62 -2.17
C TYR A 75 -8.37 10.64 -2.94
N LEU A 76 -8.89 9.47 -3.20
CA LEU A 76 -8.25 8.44 -4.01
C LEU A 76 -9.14 8.17 -5.22
N ASP A 77 -8.59 8.25 -6.41
CA ASP A 77 -9.25 7.89 -7.67
C ASP A 77 -9.08 6.40 -8.02
N ASP A 78 -8.12 5.73 -7.38
CA ASP A 78 -7.81 4.32 -7.52
C ASP A 78 -7.27 3.75 -6.19
N VAL A 79 -6.96 2.47 -6.15
CA VAL A 79 -6.25 1.84 -5.04
C VAL A 79 -4.75 2.13 -5.16
N TYR A 80 -4.15 2.60 -4.07
CA TYR A 80 -2.72 2.88 -3.99
C TYR A 80 -2.05 1.97 -2.97
N LEU A 81 -0.82 1.54 -3.26
CA LEU A 81 0.03 0.93 -2.25
C LEU A 81 0.80 2.03 -1.54
N ALA A 82 0.67 2.11 -0.22
CA ALA A 82 1.32 3.12 0.57
C ALA A 82 2.26 2.53 1.63
N ASP A 83 3.34 3.24 1.89
CA ASP A 83 4.24 3.01 3.01
C ASP A 83 3.92 4.01 4.12
N VAL A 84 3.63 3.52 5.31
CA VAL A 84 3.45 4.32 6.53
C VAL A 84 4.62 4.04 7.45
N ILE A 85 5.41 5.07 7.72
CA ILE A 85 6.62 4.98 8.53
C ILE A 85 6.45 5.87 9.77
N ALA A 86 6.51 5.27 10.92
CA ALA A 86 6.49 5.96 12.20
C ALA A 86 7.90 6.11 12.76
N THR A 87 8.32 7.33 13.07
CA THR A 87 9.65 7.64 13.60
C THR A 87 9.56 8.39 14.91
N SER A 88 10.40 8.04 15.88
CA SER A 88 10.58 8.78 17.13
C SER A 88 11.99 9.33 17.22
N PRO A 89 12.18 10.61 17.57
CA PRO A 89 13.52 11.17 17.79
C PRO A 89 14.23 10.57 19.01
N ALA A 90 13.47 10.11 20.00
CA ALA A 90 13.99 9.57 21.25
C ALA A 90 14.38 8.09 21.14
N ASP A 91 13.77 7.38 20.20
CA ASP A 91 13.99 5.96 19.97
C ASP A 91 14.47 5.75 18.53
N SER A 92 15.58 5.03 18.36
CA SER A 92 16.07 4.62 17.04
C SER A 92 15.14 3.58 16.36
N ALA A 93 14.16 3.05 17.09
CA ALA A 93 13.17 2.15 16.57
C ALA A 93 12.17 2.90 15.71
N TRP A 94 11.99 2.44 14.49
CA TRP A 94 10.95 2.89 13.58
C TRP A 94 10.05 1.72 13.20
N THR A 95 8.77 2.03 13.03
CA THR A 95 7.78 1.06 12.55
C THR A 95 7.44 1.39 11.11
N HIS A 96 7.52 0.39 10.25
CA HIS A 96 7.16 0.49 8.85
C HIS A 96 6.07 -0.53 8.52
N ILE A 97 4.98 -0.06 7.98
CA ILE A 97 3.92 -0.92 7.44
C ILE A 97 3.58 -0.49 6.02
N ARG A 98 3.44 -1.45 5.14
CA ARG A 98 3.00 -1.27 3.76
C ARG A 98 1.64 -1.95 3.57
N PHE A 99 0.67 -1.20 3.05
CA PHE A 99 -0.65 -1.73 2.79
C PHE A 99 -1.40 -0.90 1.73
N PRO A 100 -2.41 -1.48 1.06
CA PRO A 100 -3.22 -0.74 0.11
C PRO A 100 -4.06 0.34 0.79
N PHE A 101 -4.08 1.55 0.22
CA PHE A 101 -5.08 2.58 0.49
C PHE A 101 -6.24 2.37 -0.46
N VAL A 102 -7.43 2.17 0.08
CA VAL A 102 -8.62 1.74 -0.67
C VAL A 102 -9.71 2.81 -0.62
N PRO A 103 -10.15 3.33 -1.78
CA PRO A 103 -11.24 4.32 -1.83
C PRO A 103 -12.51 3.81 -1.12
N GLY A 104 -13.15 4.69 -0.35
CA GLY A 104 -14.35 4.37 0.43
C GLY A 104 -14.10 3.73 1.80
N GLU A 105 -12.83 3.46 2.15
CA GLU A 105 -12.50 2.76 3.39
C GLU A 105 -11.84 3.67 4.42
N THR A 106 -11.90 3.25 5.68
CA THR A 106 -11.15 3.82 6.80
C THR A 106 -10.18 2.78 7.33
N ALA A 107 -8.89 3.11 7.35
CA ALA A 107 -7.84 2.32 7.97
C ALA A 107 -7.56 2.82 9.38
N GLU A 108 -7.40 1.90 10.32
CA GLU A 108 -7.00 2.14 11.71
C GLU A 108 -5.65 1.46 11.95
N LEU A 109 -4.61 2.24 12.14
CA LEU A 109 -3.26 1.75 12.40
C LEU A 109 -2.88 1.98 13.85
N LYS A 110 -2.67 0.91 14.60
CA LYS A 110 -2.13 0.95 15.95
C LYS A 110 -0.63 0.69 15.90
N VAL A 111 0.16 1.67 16.32
CA VAL A 111 1.62 1.56 16.45
C VAL A 111 1.96 1.11 17.86
N MET A 112 2.75 0.06 17.97
CA MET A 112 3.22 -0.52 19.23
C MET A 112 4.75 -0.57 19.21
N ASN A 113 5.37 -0.86 20.34
CA ASN A 113 6.82 -0.99 20.40
C ASN A 113 7.29 -2.16 19.51
N GLY A 114 7.97 -1.85 18.41
CA GLY A 114 8.52 -2.82 17.45
C GLY A 114 7.49 -3.56 16.58
N SER A 115 6.20 -3.16 16.62
CA SER A 115 5.15 -3.78 15.81
C SER A 115 4.02 -2.81 15.47
N SER A 116 3.10 -3.24 14.61
CA SER A 116 1.90 -2.49 14.29
C SER A 116 0.74 -3.44 13.98
N CYS A 117 -0.48 -2.96 14.20
CA CYS A 117 -1.70 -3.70 13.86
C CYS A 117 -2.57 -2.80 12.97
N LEU A 118 -2.98 -3.33 11.83
CA LEU A 118 -3.88 -2.68 10.89
C LEU A 118 -5.29 -3.26 11.03
N SER A 119 -6.26 -2.38 11.17
CA SER A 119 -7.68 -2.70 11.25
C SER A 119 -8.50 -1.63 10.53
N GLY A 120 -9.83 -1.67 10.62
CA GLY A 120 -10.68 -0.63 10.04
C GLY A 120 -12.00 -1.14 9.49
N THR A 121 -12.53 -0.48 8.46
CA THR A 121 -13.77 -0.85 7.79
C THR A 121 -13.54 -1.95 6.73
N GLY A 122 -14.58 -2.48 6.16
CA GLY A 122 -14.66 -3.37 5.01
C GLY A 122 -13.39 -4.17 4.71
N PHE A 123 -12.59 -3.67 3.80
CA PHE A 123 -11.32 -4.25 3.37
C PHE A 123 -10.36 -4.52 4.54
N TYR A 124 -10.16 -3.54 5.42
CA TYR A 124 -9.19 -3.66 6.52
C TYR A 124 -9.66 -4.62 7.62
N LYS A 125 -10.96 -4.79 7.79
CA LYS A 125 -11.50 -5.81 8.68
C LYS A 125 -11.21 -7.23 8.17
N GLN A 126 -11.28 -7.45 6.85
CA GLN A 126 -10.91 -8.72 6.22
C GLN A 126 -9.41 -8.97 6.35
N TRP A 127 -8.59 -7.94 6.09
CA TRP A 127 -7.14 -7.97 6.28
C TRP A 127 -6.76 -8.37 7.70
N MET A 128 -7.30 -7.67 8.71
CA MET A 128 -7.02 -7.94 10.13
C MET A 128 -7.37 -9.38 10.54
N ARG A 129 -8.50 -9.91 10.03
CA ARG A 129 -8.88 -11.30 10.33
C ARG A 129 -7.88 -12.29 9.75
N ALA A 130 -7.41 -12.07 8.55
CA ALA A 130 -6.40 -12.90 7.90
C ALA A 130 -5.06 -12.83 8.66
N ASP A 131 -4.63 -11.63 9.04
CA ASP A 131 -3.41 -11.39 9.81
C ASP A 131 -3.44 -12.12 11.16
N ALA A 132 -4.50 -11.91 11.94
CA ALA A 132 -4.67 -12.58 13.24
C ALA A 132 -4.71 -14.10 13.14
N LEU A 133 -5.33 -14.65 12.09
CA LEU A 133 -5.31 -16.08 11.86
C LEU A 133 -3.91 -16.60 11.55
N VAL A 134 -3.20 -15.95 10.63
CA VAL A 134 -1.85 -16.34 10.22
C VAL A 134 -0.91 -16.34 11.41
N GLU A 135 -0.95 -15.28 12.23
CA GLU A 135 -0.16 -15.17 13.45
C GLU A 135 -0.49 -16.30 14.44
N ASN A 136 -1.77 -16.51 14.70
CA ASN A 136 -2.20 -17.56 15.63
C ASN A 136 -1.77 -18.96 15.16
N VAL A 137 -1.97 -19.29 13.89
CA VAL A 137 -1.68 -20.63 13.36
C VAL A 137 -0.17 -20.89 13.33
N ARG A 138 0.64 -19.91 12.91
CA ARG A 138 2.11 -20.03 12.88
C ARG A 138 2.72 -20.21 14.26
N ASN A 139 2.14 -19.58 15.27
CA ASN A 139 2.68 -19.65 16.64
C ASN A 139 2.30 -20.92 17.39
N ASN A 140 1.22 -21.63 16.97
CA ASN A 140 0.64 -22.72 17.76
C ASN A 140 0.65 -24.09 17.07
N HIS A 141 1.10 -24.17 15.79
CA HIS A 141 1.02 -25.42 15.03
C HIS A 141 2.30 -25.74 14.27
N THR A 142 2.44 -27.01 13.87
CA THR A 142 3.52 -27.44 12.95
C THR A 142 3.31 -26.84 11.57
N GLU A 143 4.35 -26.77 10.76
CA GLU A 143 4.29 -26.23 9.40
C GLU A 143 3.21 -26.92 8.54
N GLU A 144 3.09 -28.25 8.61
CA GLU A 144 2.10 -28.99 7.86
C GLU A 144 0.66 -28.61 8.24
N VAL A 145 0.36 -28.55 9.55
CA VAL A 145 -0.96 -28.14 10.07
C VAL A 145 -1.23 -26.69 9.71
N THR A 146 -0.22 -25.84 9.85
CA THR A 146 -0.29 -24.42 9.47
C THR A 146 -0.69 -24.27 8.00
N ASN A 147 0.02 -24.92 7.08
CA ASN A 147 -0.27 -24.84 5.66
C ASN A 147 -1.66 -25.36 5.31
N PHE A 148 -2.10 -26.44 5.96
CA PHE A 148 -3.45 -26.97 5.79
C PHE A 148 -4.52 -25.97 6.24
N MET A 149 -4.37 -25.38 7.43
CA MET A 149 -5.33 -24.41 7.99
C MET A 149 -5.39 -23.14 7.15
N LEU A 150 -4.23 -22.59 6.74
CA LEU A 150 -4.15 -21.40 5.92
C LEU A 150 -4.74 -21.60 4.53
N THR A 151 -4.54 -22.78 3.94
CA THR A 151 -5.13 -23.14 2.64
C THR A 151 -6.65 -23.23 2.73
N ASN A 152 -7.20 -23.86 3.77
CA ASN A 152 -8.64 -23.94 3.96
C ASN A 152 -9.26 -22.57 4.20
N TYR A 153 -8.63 -21.73 5.00
CA TYR A 153 -9.12 -20.37 5.23
C TYR A 153 -9.14 -19.55 3.93
N LEU A 154 -8.08 -19.61 3.13
CA LEU A 154 -8.04 -18.90 1.85
C LEU A 154 -9.10 -19.45 0.87
N LYS A 155 -9.38 -20.78 0.90
CA LYS A 155 -10.44 -21.37 0.09
C LYS A 155 -11.83 -20.81 0.43
N GLU A 156 -12.09 -20.52 1.69
CA GLU A 156 -13.36 -19.96 2.16
C GLU A 156 -13.44 -18.42 1.96
N HIS A 157 -12.32 -17.73 2.14
CA HIS A 157 -12.27 -16.26 2.19
C HIS A 157 -11.48 -15.60 1.05
N GLY A 158 -11.00 -16.36 0.08
CA GLY A 158 -10.17 -15.84 -1.02
C GLY A 158 -10.90 -14.87 -1.97
N SER A 159 -12.23 -14.84 -1.92
CA SER A 159 -13.04 -13.82 -2.64
C SER A 159 -13.14 -12.48 -1.89
N GLU A 160 -12.77 -12.44 -0.64
CA GLU A 160 -12.70 -11.21 0.17
C GLU A 160 -11.40 -10.48 -0.17
N GLU A 161 -11.51 -9.29 -0.76
CA GLU A 161 -10.34 -8.54 -1.28
C GLU A 161 -9.26 -8.29 -0.21
N GLY A 162 -9.66 -7.93 1.01
CA GLY A 162 -8.71 -7.69 2.11
C GLY A 162 -7.97 -8.96 2.54
N CYS A 163 -8.65 -10.11 2.59
CA CYS A 163 -8.04 -11.39 2.87
C CYS A 163 -7.07 -11.79 1.75
N ALA A 164 -7.53 -11.77 0.50
CA ALA A 164 -6.72 -12.12 -0.66
C ALA A 164 -5.46 -11.25 -0.76
N MET A 165 -5.60 -9.93 -0.61
CA MET A 165 -4.47 -9.00 -0.66
C MET A 165 -3.48 -9.19 0.48
N TYR A 166 -3.95 -9.54 1.69
CA TYR A 166 -3.07 -9.90 2.80
C TYR A 166 -2.21 -11.13 2.46
N TYR A 167 -2.83 -12.20 1.92
CA TYR A 167 -2.13 -13.42 1.51
C TYR A 167 -1.12 -13.16 0.41
N LEU A 168 -1.51 -12.39 -0.60
CA LEU A 168 -0.67 -12.05 -1.73
C LEU A 168 0.53 -11.20 -1.31
N GLN A 169 0.30 -10.11 -0.59
CA GLN A 169 1.37 -9.19 -0.20
C GLN A 169 2.40 -9.83 0.72
N ASN A 170 1.97 -10.74 1.60
CA ASN A 170 2.84 -11.37 2.58
C ASN A 170 3.34 -12.77 2.16
N ASN A 171 3.05 -13.20 0.93
CA ASN A 171 3.45 -14.53 0.40
C ASN A 171 3.10 -15.66 1.38
N ILE A 172 1.85 -15.68 1.86
CA ILE A 172 1.44 -16.58 2.95
C ILE A 172 1.47 -18.05 2.50
N LEU A 173 1.11 -18.31 1.24
CA LEU A 173 1.12 -19.63 0.60
C LEU A 173 1.90 -19.56 -0.73
N PRO A 174 2.29 -20.71 -1.30
CA PRO A 174 2.88 -20.76 -2.64
C PRO A 174 1.97 -20.09 -3.67
N LEU A 175 2.57 -19.33 -4.59
CA LEU A 175 1.86 -18.55 -5.61
C LEU A 175 0.86 -19.40 -6.41
N LYS A 176 1.24 -20.64 -6.78
CA LYS A 176 0.37 -21.57 -7.49
C LYS A 176 -0.92 -21.83 -6.70
N THR A 177 -0.82 -22.11 -5.40
CA THR A 177 -1.97 -22.34 -4.53
C THR A 177 -2.85 -21.08 -4.43
N MET A 178 -2.25 -19.90 -4.28
CA MET A 178 -3.00 -18.65 -4.23
C MET A 178 -3.71 -18.35 -5.56
N ARG A 179 -3.08 -18.65 -6.70
CA ARG A 179 -3.71 -18.50 -8.02
C ARG A 179 -4.93 -19.43 -8.21
N GLU A 180 -4.90 -20.63 -7.65
CA GLU A 180 -6.02 -21.59 -7.71
C GLU A 180 -7.19 -21.19 -6.80
N LEU A 181 -6.91 -20.55 -5.66
CA LEU A 181 -7.90 -20.27 -4.62
C LEU A 181 -8.47 -18.85 -4.64
N ILE A 182 -7.69 -17.88 -5.10
CA ILE A 182 -8.13 -16.48 -5.22
C ILE A 182 -8.78 -16.29 -6.59
N PRO A 183 -10.03 -15.79 -6.64
CA PRO A 183 -10.75 -15.61 -7.90
C PRO A 183 -10.07 -14.59 -8.84
N SER A 184 -10.28 -14.76 -10.16
CA SER A 184 -9.80 -13.85 -11.18
C SER A 184 -10.31 -12.41 -10.98
N THR A 185 -11.49 -12.25 -10.36
CA THR A 185 -12.03 -10.92 -10.01
C THR A 185 -11.13 -10.12 -9.09
N VAL A 186 -10.32 -10.77 -8.26
CA VAL A 186 -9.29 -10.10 -7.43
C VAL A 186 -8.03 -9.87 -8.24
N TRP A 187 -7.53 -10.90 -8.96
CA TRP A 187 -6.31 -10.80 -9.77
C TRP A 187 -6.38 -9.74 -10.86
N ASP A 188 -7.52 -9.66 -11.54
CA ASP A 188 -7.77 -8.74 -12.65
C ASP A 188 -8.61 -7.53 -12.28
N GLY A 189 -8.99 -7.40 -11.01
CA GLY A 189 -9.78 -6.33 -10.45
C GLY A 189 -8.97 -5.06 -10.15
N ARG A 190 -9.51 -4.23 -9.27
CA ARG A 190 -8.90 -2.94 -8.89
C ARG A 190 -7.50 -3.05 -8.25
N PHE A 191 -7.12 -4.23 -7.75
CA PHE A 191 -5.80 -4.47 -7.17
C PHE A 191 -4.76 -4.97 -8.17
N LYS A 192 -5.12 -5.19 -9.43
CA LYS A 192 -4.23 -5.74 -10.47
C LYS A 192 -2.87 -5.04 -10.54
N LYS A 193 -2.87 -3.71 -10.50
CA LYS A 193 -1.65 -2.91 -10.54
C LYS A 193 -0.75 -3.20 -9.33
N ILE A 194 -1.31 -3.30 -8.14
CA ILE A 194 -0.58 -3.61 -6.91
C ILE A 194 -0.07 -5.05 -6.92
N ILE A 195 -0.92 -6.00 -7.32
CA ILE A 195 -0.55 -7.41 -7.40
C ILE A 195 0.63 -7.62 -8.36
N SER A 196 0.63 -6.93 -9.50
CA SER A 196 1.74 -7.03 -10.47
C SER A 196 3.08 -6.52 -9.94
N MET A 197 3.10 -5.80 -8.82
CA MET A 197 4.34 -5.37 -8.16
C MET A 197 4.93 -6.47 -7.26
N PHE A 198 4.08 -7.34 -6.71
CA PHE A 198 4.52 -8.44 -5.85
C PHE A 198 4.81 -9.70 -6.63
N TYR A 199 4.08 -9.89 -7.71
CA TYR A 199 4.15 -11.09 -8.56
C TYR A 199 4.52 -10.67 -9.96
N VAL A 200 5.77 -10.79 -10.22
CA VAL A 200 6.23 -10.80 -11.61
C VAL A 200 5.66 -12.07 -12.25
N PRO A 201 5.03 -12.01 -13.43
CA PRO A 201 4.61 -13.21 -14.17
C PRO A 201 5.75 -14.23 -14.23
N ASP A 202 5.41 -15.52 -14.21
CA ASP A 202 6.37 -16.64 -14.22
C ASP A 202 7.58 -16.32 -15.09
N ASP A 203 8.78 -16.70 -14.63
CA ASP A 203 10.10 -16.32 -15.16
C ASP A 203 10.23 -16.21 -16.70
N GLU A 204 9.43 -16.96 -17.45
CA GLU A 204 9.39 -16.89 -18.90
C GLU A 204 8.84 -15.56 -19.46
N ASP A 205 7.96 -14.89 -18.72
CA ASP A 205 7.26 -13.69 -19.21
C ASP A 205 8.01 -12.39 -18.92
N ILE A 206 8.85 -12.37 -17.86
CA ILE A 206 9.70 -11.21 -17.57
C ILE A 206 10.88 -11.18 -18.52
N PHE A 207 11.50 -12.32 -18.68
CA PHE A 207 12.71 -12.45 -19.46
C PHE A 207 12.43 -12.37 -20.96
N GLY A 208 11.28 -12.89 -21.41
CA GLY A 208 10.85 -12.77 -22.80
C GLY A 208 10.57 -11.35 -23.27
N LYS A 209 10.42 -10.39 -22.34
CA LYS A 209 10.25 -8.95 -22.65
C LYS A 209 11.54 -8.15 -22.59
N LEU A 210 12.63 -8.72 -22.08
CA LEU A 210 13.93 -8.04 -22.06
C LEU A 210 14.58 -8.15 -23.44
N PRO A 211 14.89 -7.04 -24.11
CA PRO A 211 15.58 -7.07 -25.40
C PRO A 211 16.89 -7.85 -25.30
N GLY A 212 17.04 -8.87 -26.16
CA GLY A 212 18.26 -9.68 -26.22
C GLY A 212 18.39 -10.75 -25.14
N PHE A 213 17.32 -11.05 -24.40
CA PHE A 213 17.27 -12.16 -23.46
C PHE A 213 17.06 -13.49 -24.22
N GLU A 214 17.88 -14.48 -23.92
CA GLU A 214 17.77 -15.84 -24.43
C GLU A 214 18.02 -16.84 -23.29
N LYS A 215 17.08 -17.77 -23.11
CA LYS A 215 17.24 -18.93 -22.21
C LYS A 215 17.54 -20.16 -23.05
N HIS A 216 18.63 -20.83 -22.78
CA HIS A 216 19.08 -22.01 -23.50
C HIS A 216 18.50 -23.29 -22.90
N GLU A 217 18.50 -24.38 -23.68
CA GLU A 217 17.97 -25.70 -23.24
C GLU A 217 18.70 -26.27 -22.01
N ASP A 218 19.95 -25.89 -21.81
CA ASP A 218 20.78 -26.28 -20.65
C ASP A 218 20.49 -25.45 -19.39
N GLY A 219 19.54 -24.50 -19.44
CA GLY A 219 19.18 -23.62 -18.35
C GLY A 219 20.04 -22.35 -18.26
N SER A 220 21.11 -22.22 -19.06
CA SER A 220 21.93 -21.01 -19.09
C SER A 220 21.16 -19.84 -19.70
N ILE A 221 21.54 -18.63 -19.29
CA ILE A 221 20.89 -17.40 -19.72
C ILE A 221 21.92 -16.47 -20.37
N THR A 222 21.54 -15.88 -21.51
CA THR A 222 22.32 -14.81 -22.15
C THR A 222 21.48 -13.54 -22.29
N ILE A 223 22.14 -12.38 -22.19
CA ILE A 223 21.55 -11.07 -22.53
C ILE A 223 22.44 -10.43 -23.57
N ASN A 224 21.88 -10.16 -24.76
CA ASN A 224 22.62 -9.69 -25.92
C ASN A 224 23.83 -10.58 -26.25
N GLY A 225 23.64 -11.90 -26.17
CA GLY A 225 24.69 -12.91 -26.45
C GLY A 225 25.77 -13.02 -25.36
N LYS A 226 25.67 -12.35 -24.24
CA LYS A 226 26.61 -12.46 -23.13
C LYS A 226 26.02 -13.32 -22.00
N PRO A 227 26.77 -14.32 -21.49
CA PRO A 227 26.32 -15.17 -20.40
C PRO A 227 26.08 -14.35 -19.13
N VAL A 228 24.98 -14.65 -18.45
CA VAL A 228 24.57 -14.00 -17.19
C VAL A 228 24.72 -15.01 -16.06
N LYS A 229 25.63 -14.75 -15.15
CA LYS A 229 25.91 -15.65 -14.01
C LYS A 229 24.96 -15.50 -12.85
N LYS A 230 24.38 -14.34 -12.68
CA LYS A 230 23.49 -14.06 -11.57
C LYS A 230 22.46 -12.98 -11.92
N ILE A 231 21.21 -13.26 -11.66
CA ILE A 231 20.12 -12.29 -11.75
C ILE A 231 19.51 -12.12 -10.38
N VAL A 232 19.44 -10.88 -9.92
CA VAL A 232 18.81 -10.52 -8.64
C VAL A 232 17.71 -9.51 -8.94
N ILE A 233 16.48 -9.83 -8.56
CA ILE A 233 15.34 -8.91 -8.64
C ILE A 233 14.79 -8.75 -7.22
N ASP A 234 14.66 -7.51 -6.76
CA ASP A 234 14.18 -7.15 -5.41
C ASP A 234 14.89 -7.94 -4.27
N GLY A 235 16.20 -8.12 -4.41
CA GLY A 235 17.01 -8.82 -3.41
C GLY A 235 16.90 -10.35 -3.46
N LYS A 236 16.06 -10.92 -4.32
CA LYS A 236 15.97 -12.37 -4.54
C LYS A 236 16.87 -12.78 -5.70
N VAL A 237 17.64 -13.83 -5.49
CA VAL A 237 18.39 -14.49 -6.56
C VAL A 237 17.39 -15.30 -7.38
N ILE A 238 17.24 -14.93 -8.65
CA ILE A 238 16.32 -15.59 -9.60
C ILE A 238 17.09 -16.59 -10.48
N HIS A 239 18.35 -16.27 -10.75
CA HIS A 239 19.25 -17.15 -11.49
C HIS A 239 20.67 -17.02 -10.93
N GLU A 240 21.34 -18.13 -10.72
CA GLU A 240 22.75 -18.22 -10.32
C GLU A 240 23.34 -19.50 -10.94
N GLU A 241 24.43 -19.34 -11.76
CA GLU A 241 25.25 -20.45 -12.27
C GLU A 241 26.35 -20.85 -11.28
#